data_da6b1e725403e9f5ae22629a0b7dc80e
#
_entry.id   da6b1e725403e9f5ae22629a0b7dc80e
#
_cell.length_a   1.000
_cell.length_b   1.000
_cell.length_c   1.000
_cell.angle_alpha   90.00
_cell.angle_beta   90.00
_cell.angle_gamma   90.00
#
_symmetry.space_group_name_H-M   'P 1'
#
loop_
_entity.id
_entity.type
_entity.pdbx_description
1 polymer ?
#
loop_
_entity_poly.entity_id
_entity_poly.type
_entity_poly.pdbx_seq_one_letter_code
_entity_poly.pdbx_strand_id
1 'polypeptide(L)'
;MINDLFRTYKKIILLLLVLLCSVVFWFYGCRHQQRSQSEVVEWNKKTIKGTNGYCYKFKTSNCTGTVTFGAAGYVAKDKEMPVTLDISATEKDFTGVMKVTLPGENGKGIAYQSAVKCKAGEKKKIVLNVPQLGNPSAICFEIMDSFGVTELSEDVSFSDAKNRNGAFSEQAENLIGILSGQSKELSYLNSLKIGEESEEESVKVVCYSKNSFPQTEEEFQGLDGMLIDSFDTKSLSGKQKSALKSWLKSGGKLLIAGGGQQIDSFEGLEKTFGIIQEDVGVSDLYLADADNTVQKLPILMSNLQLSQKYEWEAYGNFEPEIGYTAAVGSGKISILRFSLTNSAFLQWSVRDKAAGEILSHFMGKDEDTESSDTSLWYVKKALYAFMKSQLPNTFFYGVFFIFYILLMVTIAYYYLRKIKKREYIWIVVPVLALVFTVGLFIRSRGMKGSGDSCFSALRVTDSEKEQENIYFLYQNDEGVEGNVNFLSSITSVIPMDYNYRTIAGKN
;
A
#
# COMPACT_ATOMS: atom_id res chain seq x y z
N MET A 1 43.50 -42.47 40.72
CA MET A 1 43.93 -41.52 39.69
C MET A 1 43.03 -41.48 38.46
N ILE A 2 42.66 -42.61 37.83
CA ILE A 2 41.75 -42.59 36.64
C ILE A 2 40.31 -42.20 37.02
N ASN A 3 39.78 -42.66 38.15
CA ASN A 3 38.43 -42.32 38.63
C ASN A 3 38.26 -40.85 39.04
N ASP A 4 39.31 -40.20 39.53
CA ASP A 4 39.25 -38.78 39.91
C ASP A 4 39.29 -37.87 38.68
N LEU A 5 40.03 -38.28 37.66
CA LEU A 5 40.04 -37.56 36.37
C LEU A 5 38.63 -37.61 35.73
N PHE A 6 37.98 -38.76 35.76
CA PHE A 6 36.62 -38.92 35.21
C PHE A 6 35.57 -38.11 35.99
N ARG A 7 35.70 -37.98 37.31
CA ARG A 7 34.83 -37.14 38.14
C ARG A 7 35.01 -35.64 37.86
N THR A 8 36.27 -35.21 37.61
CA THR A 8 36.56 -33.82 37.27
C THR A 8 36.04 -33.43 35.87
N TYR A 9 36.17 -34.33 34.87
CA TYR A 9 35.59 -34.12 33.53
C TYR A 9 34.09 -34.05 33.56
N LYS A 10 33.44 -34.92 34.34
CA LYS A 10 31.95 -34.87 34.50
C LYS A 10 31.47 -33.57 35.11
N LYS A 11 32.21 -33.00 36.06
CA LYS A 11 31.89 -31.67 36.65
C LYS A 11 32.11 -30.54 35.67
N ILE A 12 33.18 -30.58 34.83
CA ILE A 12 33.45 -29.55 33.82
C ILE A 12 32.38 -29.59 32.71
N ILE A 13 31.98 -30.78 32.25
CA ILE A 13 30.91 -30.93 31.25
C ILE A 13 29.56 -30.44 31.81
N LEU A 14 29.25 -30.72 33.06
CA LEU A 14 28.04 -30.25 33.73
C LEU A 14 28.04 -28.72 33.86
N LEU A 15 29.19 -28.12 34.18
CA LEU A 15 29.34 -26.66 34.31
C LEU A 15 29.23 -25.96 32.96
N LEU A 16 29.76 -26.54 31.89
CA LEU A 16 29.59 -26.05 30.52
C LEU A 16 28.13 -26.17 30.04
N LEU A 17 27.44 -27.24 30.40
CA LEU A 17 26.01 -27.41 30.09
C LEU A 17 25.15 -26.38 30.83
N VAL A 18 25.42 -26.11 32.10
CA VAL A 18 24.68 -25.07 32.88
C VAL A 18 24.98 -23.69 32.33
N LEU A 19 26.23 -23.38 31.93
CA LEU A 19 26.57 -22.11 31.27
C LEU A 19 25.87 -21.97 29.90
N LEU A 20 25.79 -23.03 29.13
CA LEU A 20 25.08 -23.03 27.84
C LEU A 20 23.59 -22.83 28.04
N CYS A 21 22.99 -23.48 29.03
CA CYS A 21 21.57 -23.28 29.38
C CYS A 21 21.31 -21.86 29.92
N SER A 22 22.21 -21.28 30.71
CA SER A 22 22.05 -19.91 31.20
C SER A 22 22.16 -18.87 30.09
N VAL A 23 23.06 -19.07 29.11
CA VAL A 23 23.17 -18.21 27.91
C VAL A 23 21.94 -18.36 27.03
N VAL A 24 21.44 -19.56 26.83
CA VAL A 24 20.17 -19.78 26.09
C VAL A 24 18.98 -19.15 26.82
N PHE A 25 18.90 -19.28 28.12
CA PHE A 25 17.85 -18.64 28.95
C PHE A 25 17.97 -17.11 28.93
N TRP A 26 19.18 -16.56 28.94
CA TRP A 26 19.41 -15.11 28.82
C TRP A 26 19.03 -14.60 27.42
N PHE A 27 19.36 -15.33 26.35
CA PHE A 27 18.93 -15.00 24.99
C PHE A 27 17.42 -15.14 24.80
N TYR A 28 16.77 -16.13 25.41
CA TYR A 28 15.31 -16.26 25.39
C TYR A 28 14.62 -15.22 26.26
N GLY A 29 15.17 -14.91 27.42
CA GLY A 29 14.62 -13.89 28.35
C GLY A 29 14.72 -12.46 27.81
N CYS A 30 15.78 -12.13 27.06
CA CYS A 30 15.87 -10.82 26.39
C CYS A 30 14.91 -10.66 25.19
N ARG A 31 14.41 -11.75 24.60
CA ARG A 31 13.41 -11.70 23.52
C ARG A 31 11.97 -11.53 24.00
N HIS A 32 11.68 -11.84 25.25
CA HIS A 32 10.39 -11.62 25.90
C HIS A 32 10.48 -10.44 26.88
N GLN A 33 10.96 -9.28 26.43
CA GLN A 33 10.54 -8.04 27.06
C GLN A 33 9.03 -7.94 26.82
N GLN A 34 8.23 -8.19 27.85
CA GLN A 34 6.82 -7.94 27.83
C GLN A 34 6.62 -6.50 27.36
N ARG A 35 6.11 -6.34 26.13
CA ARG A 35 5.64 -5.05 25.65
C ARG A 35 4.53 -4.66 26.61
N SER A 36 4.78 -3.66 27.44
CA SER A 36 3.73 -3.04 28.24
C SER A 36 2.76 -2.42 27.23
N GLN A 37 1.61 -3.02 27.06
CA GLN A 37 0.52 -2.41 26.32
C GLN A 37 -0.12 -1.37 27.21
N SER A 38 -0.30 -0.15 26.72
CA SER A 38 -1.19 0.80 27.34
C SER A 38 -2.62 0.28 27.24
N GLU A 39 -3.42 0.56 28.24
CA GLU A 39 -4.81 0.14 28.24
C GLU A 39 -5.58 0.89 27.16
N VAL A 40 -6.10 0.17 26.16
CA VAL A 40 -7.00 0.72 25.15
C VAL A 40 -8.35 0.93 25.82
N VAL A 41 -8.74 2.19 25.97
CA VAL A 41 -9.99 2.56 26.67
C VAL A 41 -11.20 2.47 25.74
N GLU A 42 -11.01 2.74 24.44
CA GLU A 42 -12.10 2.76 23.45
C GLU A 42 -11.58 2.37 22.06
N TRP A 43 -12.27 1.44 21.41
CA TRP A 43 -12.13 1.12 19.99
C TRP A 43 -13.51 0.85 19.41
N ASN A 44 -14.10 1.82 18.72
CA ASN A 44 -15.49 1.76 18.26
C ASN A 44 -15.65 2.20 16.83
N LYS A 45 -16.36 1.39 16.02
CA LYS A 45 -16.76 1.72 14.66
C LYS A 45 -17.81 2.83 14.65
N LYS A 46 -17.62 3.83 13.78
CA LYS A 46 -18.53 4.96 13.58
C LYS A 46 -18.68 5.30 12.09
N THR A 47 -19.80 5.90 11.74
CA THR A 47 -20.02 6.49 10.42
C THR A 47 -19.22 7.78 10.27
N ILE A 48 -18.63 8.00 9.10
CA ILE A 48 -17.95 9.26 8.76
C ILE A 48 -19.01 10.26 8.35
N LYS A 49 -19.06 11.40 9.03
CA LYS A 49 -20.04 12.45 8.73
C LYS A 49 -19.87 12.99 7.31
N GLY A 50 -20.94 12.95 6.54
CA GLY A 50 -20.97 13.42 5.15
C GLY A 50 -20.40 12.45 4.13
N THR A 51 -20.29 11.17 4.52
CA THR A 51 -19.99 10.05 3.62
C THR A 51 -20.91 8.89 3.94
N ASN A 52 -20.83 7.83 3.14
CA ASN A 52 -21.49 6.55 3.42
C ASN A 52 -20.54 5.50 4.04
N GLY A 53 -19.34 5.90 4.40
CA GLY A 53 -18.27 5.04 4.93
C GLY A 53 -18.13 5.06 6.44
N TYR A 54 -17.16 4.29 6.92
CA TYR A 54 -16.91 4.07 8.34
C TYR A 54 -15.48 4.41 8.75
N CYS A 55 -15.31 4.83 10.00
CA CYS A 55 -14.03 4.99 10.67
C CYS A 55 -14.07 4.32 12.04
N TYR A 56 -12.90 4.12 12.66
CA TYR A 56 -12.78 3.69 14.05
C TYR A 56 -12.40 4.85 14.93
N LYS A 57 -13.18 5.07 15.98
CA LYS A 57 -12.81 6.00 17.04
C LYS A 57 -12.04 5.24 18.10
N PHE A 58 -10.91 5.79 18.51
CA PHE A 58 -10.10 5.22 19.59
C PHE A 58 -9.81 6.23 20.69
N LYS A 59 -9.53 5.69 21.86
CA LYS A 59 -9.04 6.44 23.02
C LYS A 59 -8.06 5.57 23.79
N THR A 60 -6.87 6.10 24.03
CA THR A 60 -5.83 5.51 24.89
C THR A 60 -5.57 6.45 26.07
N SER A 61 -4.60 6.12 26.92
CA SER A 61 -4.18 6.99 28.03
C SER A 61 -3.61 8.32 27.53
N ASN A 62 -2.88 8.35 26.41
CA ASN A 62 -2.10 9.50 25.95
C ASN A 62 -2.71 10.21 24.74
N CYS A 63 -3.54 9.55 23.95
CA CYS A 63 -4.11 10.13 22.74
C CYS A 63 -5.52 9.64 22.46
N THR A 64 -6.23 10.40 21.65
CA THR A 64 -7.58 10.07 21.17
C THR A 64 -7.69 10.48 19.71
N GLY A 65 -8.51 9.77 18.96
CA GLY A 65 -8.67 10.10 17.56
C GLY A 65 -9.60 9.19 16.80
N THR A 66 -9.44 9.23 15.48
CA THR A 66 -10.12 8.34 14.54
C THR A 66 -9.14 7.81 13.52
N VAL A 67 -9.30 6.56 13.13
CA VAL A 67 -8.59 5.97 12.01
C VAL A 67 -9.58 5.53 10.95
N THR A 68 -9.27 5.85 9.70
CA THR A 68 -10.06 5.47 8.51
C THR A 68 -9.18 4.67 7.58
N PHE A 69 -9.69 3.51 7.14
CA PHE A 69 -9.00 2.64 6.20
C PHE A 69 -9.66 2.79 4.83
N GLY A 70 -8.83 2.98 3.80
CA GLY A 70 -9.31 3.19 2.43
C GLY A 70 -9.92 4.57 2.18
N ALA A 71 -10.45 4.76 0.99
CA ALA A 71 -11.09 6.01 0.59
C ALA A 71 -12.43 6.17 1.31
N ALA A 72 -12.49 7.10 2.27
CA ALA A 72 -13.63 7.33 3.15
C ALA A 72 -14.23 6.05 3.78
N GLY A 73 -13.38 5.08 4.14
CA GLY A 73 -13.80 3.83 4.79
C GLY A 73 -14.16 2.70 3.82
N TYR A 74 -13.84 2.83 2.54
CA TYR A 74 -13.97 1.79 1.52
C TYR A 74 -12.61 1.44 0.92
N VAL A 75 -12.41 0.17 0.65
CA VAL A 75 -11.16 -0.35 0.12
C VAL A 75 -11.41 -0.97 -1.24
N ALA A 76 -10.69 -0.50 -2.26
CA ALA A 76 -10.71 -1.08 -3.59
C ALA A 76 -9.79 -2.31 -3.66
N LYS A 77 -10.17 -3.30 -4.47
CA LYS A 77 -9.37 -4.49 -4.73
C LYS A 77 -8.11 -4.11 -5.51
N ASP A 78 -6.97 -4.73 -5.16
CA ASP A 78 -5.68 -4.57 -5.84
C ASP A 78 -5.18 -3.11 -5.98
N LYS A 79 -5.69 -2.20 -5.13
CA LYS A 79 -5.30 -0.80 -5.08
C LYS A 79 -4.57 -0.44 -3.79
N GLU A 80 -3.96 0.73 -3.78
CA GLU A 80 -3.42 1.30 -2.56
C GLU A 80 -4.56 1.69 -1.60
N MET A 81 -4.35 1.40 -0.33
CA MET A 81 -5.28 1.74 0.74
C MET A 81 -4.71 2.91 1.54
N PRO A 82 -5.27 4.11 1.42
CA PRO A 82 -4.92 5.19 2.33
C PRO A 82 -5.41 4.87 3.74
N VAL A 83 -4.52 4.86 4.71
CA VAL A 83 -4.85 4.79 6.14
C VAL A 83 -4.71 6.18 6.73
N THR A 84 -5.84 6.79 7.06
CA THR A 84 -5.91 8.15 7.59
C THR A 84 -6.08 8.12 9.09
N LEU A 85 -5.12 8.71 9.82
CA LEU A 85 -5.15 8.89 11.26
C LEU A 85 -5.40 10.37 11.59
N ASP A 86 -6.55 10.67 12.19
CA ASP A 86 -6.83 11.94 12.84
C ASP A 86 -6.60 11.77 14.34
N ILE A 87 -5.53 12.35 14.87
CA ILE A 87 -5.10 12.19 16.26
C ILE A 87 -5.05 13.51 17.00
N SER A 88 -5.39 13.47 18.29
CA SER A 88 -5.19 14.55 19.24
C SER A 88 -4.54 14.01 20.50
N ALA A 89 -3.44 14.63 20.93
CA ALA A 89 -2.82 14.33 22.21
C ALA A 89 -3.65 14.91 23.35
N THR A 90 -3.80 14.16 24.45
CA THR A 90 -4.68 14.55 25.57
C THR A 90 -4.05 15.62 26.45
N GLU A 91 -3.08 15.25 27.28
CA GLU A 91 -2.51 16.14 28.31
C GLU A 91 -1.09 16.61 27.97
N LYS A 92 -0.33 15.81 27.25
CA LYS A 92 1.08 16.05 26.89
C LYS A 92 1.28 15.87 25.41
N ASP A 93 2.34 16.47 24.87
CA ASP A 93 2.78 16.24 23.48
C ASP A 93 2.97 14.74 23.25
N PHE A 94 2.41 14.22 22.16
CA PHE A 94 2.57 12.85 21.74
C PHE A 94 3.57 12.78 20.58
N THR A 95 4.60 11.97 20.76
CA THR A 95 5.55 11.62 19.71
C THR A 95 5.62 10.11 19.61
N GLY A 96 5.46 9.58 18.40
CA GLY A 96 5.40 8.14 18.21
C GLY A 96 5.34 7.77 16.73
N VAL A 97 4.84 6.57 16.45
CA VAL A 97 4.75 5.99 15.12
C VAL A 97 3.39 5.35 14.93
N MET A 98 2.73 5.64 13.82
CA MET A 98 1.63 4.86 13.27
C MET A 98 2.22 3.73 12.42
N LYS A 99 1.79 2.50 12.67
CA LYS A 99 2.29 1.32 11.95
C LYS A 99 1.11 0.48 11.47
N VAL A 100 1.18 0.06 10.21
CA VAL A 100 0.23 -0.85 9.59
C VAL A 100 1.01 -2.06 9.09
N THR A 101 0.68 -3.24 9.62
CA THR A 101 1.35 -4.48 9.25
C THR A 101 0.41 -5.34 8.40
N LEU A 102 0.84 -5.63 7.18
CA LEU A 102 0.21 -6.62 6.30
C LEU A 102 0.70 -8.01 6.68
N PRO A 103 -0.19 -8.99 6.85
CA PRO A 103 0.22 -10.36 7.13
C PRO A 103 0.98 -10.93 5.94
N GLY A 104 2.10 -11.59 6.22
CA GLY A 104 2.88 -12.32 5.24
C GLY A 104 2.87 -13.82 5.52
N GLU A 105 3.40 -14.60 4.59
CA GLU A 105 3.59 -16.03 4.80
C GLU A 105 4.50 -16.30 6.00
N ASN A 106 4.18 -17.34 6.77
CA ASN A 106 4.93 -17.77 7.97
C ASN A 106 4.98 -16.74 9.13
N GLY A 107 3.95 -15.90 9.28
CA GLY A 107 3.84 -14.93 10.38
C GLY A 107 4.82 -13.76 10.30
N LYS A 108 5.45 -13.55 9.13
CA LYS A 108 6.28 -12.38 8.85
C LYS A 108 5.54 -11.49 7.88
N GLY A 109 5.23 -10.27 8.31
CA GLY A 109 4.51 -9.29 7.53
C GLY A 109 5.39 -8.14 7.06
N ILE A 110 4.84 -7.34 6.15
CA ILE A 110 5.40 -6.06 5.75
C ILE A 110 4.74 -4.98 6.60
N ALA A 111 5.54 -4.13 7.23
CA ALA A 111 5.04 -3.02 8.03
C ALA A 111 5.31 -1.68 7.34
N TYR A 112 4.28 -0.88 7.22
CA TYR A 112 4.33 0.51 6.79
C TYR A 112 4.23 1.40 8.01
N GLN A 113 5.08 2.43 8.09
CA GLN A 113 5.17 3.29 9.26
C GLN A 113 5.16 4.77 8.86
N SER A 114 4.54 5.60 9.70
CA SER A 114 4.60 7.05 9.59
C SER A 114 4.81 7.68 10.95
N ALA A 115 5.69 8.69 11.02
CA ALA A 115 5.95 9.40 12.27
C ALA A 115 4.73 10.24 12.70
N VAL A 116 4.38 10.15 13.95
CA VAL A 116 3.30 10.90 14.60
C VAL A 116 3.91 11.89 15.56
N LYS A 117 3.70 13.19 15.31
CA LYS A 117 4.09 14.26 16.24
C LYS A 117 2.87 15.17 16.42
N CYS A 118 2.30 15.22 17.59
CA CYS A 118 1.09 15.95 17.92
C CYS A 118 1.29 16.69 19.24
N LYS A 119 1.10 18.00 19.27
CA LYS A 119 1.15 18.78 20.51
C LYS A 119 -0.12 18.59 21.31
N ALA A 120 -0.02 18.80 22.62
CA ALA A 120 -1.17 18.72 23.51
C ALA A 120 -2.31 19.64 23.03
N GLY A 121 -3.52 19.08 22.88
CA GLY A 121 -4.70 19.78 22.39
C GLY A 121 -4.72 20.09 20.89
N GLU A 122 -3.65 19.82 20.13
CA GLU A 122 -3.62 19.93 18.67
C GLU A 122 -4.31 18.74 18.04
N LYS A 123 -4.98 18.96 16.89
CA LYS A 123 -5.49 17.90 16.00
C LYS A 123 -4.57 17.79 14.81
N LYS A 124 -4.09 16.58 14.55
CA LYS A 124 -3.23 16.31 13.42
C LYS A 124 -3.78 15.19 12.58
N LYS A 125 -3.73 15.37 11.26
CA LYS A 125 -4.10 14.36 10.26
C LYS A 125 -2.83 13.80 9.63
N ILE A 126 -2.73 12.48 9.56
CA ILE A 126 -1.61 11.74 8.96
C ILE A 126 -2.22 10.73 8.00
N VAL A 127 -1.69 10.66 6.78
CA VAL A 127 -2.09 9.70 5.77
C VAL A 127 -0.92 8.80 5.44
N LEU A 128 -1.15 7.50 5.40
CA LEU A 128 -0.18 6.48 5.06
C LEU A 128 -0.79 5.56 4.00
N ASN A 129 -0.23 5.54 2.80
CA ASN A 129 -0.67 4.64 1.76
C ASN A 129 -0.05 3.26 1.94
N VAL A 130 -0.90 2.25 1.94
CA VAL A 130 -0.54 0.85 2.14
C VAL A 130 -1.00 0.07 0.92
N PRO A 131 -0.12 -0.56 0.13
CA PRO A 131 -0.53 -1.36 -1.01
C PRO A 131 -1.28 -2.60 -0.52
N GLN A 132 -2.36 -2.94 -1.21
CA GLN A 132 -3.07 -4.20 -0.98
C GLN A 132 -2.40 -5.31 -1.78
N LEU A 133 -1.55 -6.04 -1.12
CA LEU A 133 -0.81 -7.13 -1.73
C LEU A 133 -1.49 -8.46 -1.37
N GLY A 134 -2.02 -9.15 -2.39
CA GLY A 134 -2.58 -10.50 -2.23
C GLY A 134 -3.86 -10.58 -1.42
N ASN A 135 -4.67 -9.54 -1.38
CA ASN A 135 -5.95 -9.48 -0.68
C ASN A 135 -5.87 -10.00 0.77
N PRO A 136 -5.15 -9.33 1.66
CA PRO A 136 -5.04 -9.77 3.04
C PRO A 136 -6.41 -9.83 3.70
N SER A 137 -6.70 -10.90 4.42
CA SER A 137 -7.96 -11.06 5.16
C SER A 137 -8.05 -10.12 6.37
N ALA A 138 -6.93 -9.69 6.89
CA ALA A 138 -6.82 -8.75 8.01
C ALA A 138 -5.48 -8.01 7.97
N ILE A 139 -5.44 -6.85 8.60
CA ILE A 139 -4.22 -6.07 8.86
C ILE A 139 -4.11 -5.78 10.35
N CYS A 140 -2.90 -5.61 10.85
CA CYS A 140 -2.68 -5.12 12.22
C CYS A 140 -2.36 -3.63 12.18
N PHE A 141 -3.15 -2.83 12.90
CA PHE A 141 -2.94 -1.40 13.07
C PHE A 141 -2.40 -1.11 14.46
N GLU A 142 -1.28 -0.41 14.54
CA GLU A 142 -0.61 -0.11 15.80
C GLU A 142 -0.26 1.39 15.89
N ILE A 143 -0.39 1.95 17.09
CA ILE A 143 0.20 3.24 17.47
C ILE A 143 1.18 2.97 18.60
N MET A 144 2.43 3.38 18.40
CA MET A 144 3.50 3.23 19.39
C MET A 144 4.05 4.59 19.77
N ASP A 145 4.47 4.75 21.02
CA ASP A 145 5.17 5.94 21.47
C ASP A 145 6.64 5.96 21.02
N SER A 146 7.37 7.04 21.33
CA SER A 146 8.79 7.21 21.01
C SER A 146 9.72 6.21 21.70
N PHE A 147 9.25 5.51 22.73
CA PHE A 147 9.98 4.47 23.46
C PHE A 147 9.67 3.07 22.94
N GLY A 148 8.79 2.94 21.94
CA GLY A 148 8.34 1.67 21.39
C GLY A 148 7.27 0.97 22.23
N VAL A 149 6.63 1.69 23.16
CA VAL A 149 5.48 1.17 23.91
C VAL A 149 4.24 1.26 23.04
N THR A 150 3.51 0.15 22.93
CA THR A 150 2.27 0.09 22.14
C THR A 150 1.13 0.76 22.89
N GLU A 151 0.63 1.86 22.36
CA GLU A 151 -0.53 2.60 22.84
C GLU A 151 -1.86 1.99 22.37
N LEU A 152 -1.86 1.49 21.13
CA LEU A 152 -3.00 0.87 20.48
C LEU A 152 -2.50 -0.24 19.57
N SER A 153 -3.13 -1.43 19.63
CA SER A 153 -2.88 -2.53 18.69
C SER A 153 -4.20 -3.25 18.42
N GLU A 154 -4.67 -3.18 17.17
CA GLU A 154 -5.96 -3.73 16.77
C GLU A 154 -5.83 -4.45 15.42
N ASP A 155 -6.43 -5.64 15.35
CA ASP A 155 -6.56 -6.38 14.10
C ASP A 155 -7.85 -5.97 13.39
N VAL A 156 -7.68 -5.48 12.16
CA VAL A 156 -8.79 -5.04 11.30
C VAL A 156 -9.00 -6.05 10.19
N SER A 157 -10.15 -6.72 10.21
CA SER A 157 -10.52 -7.75 9.23
C SER A 157 -11.25 -7.14 8.03
N PHE A 158 -10.90 -7.61 6.81
CA PHE A 158 -11.53 -7.19 5.54
C PHE A 158 -12.63 -8.13 5.07
N SER A 159 -12.66 -9.39 5.52
CA SER A 159 -13.42 -10.45 4.87
C SER A 159 -14.75 -10.83 5.53
N ASP A 160 -15.15 -10.23 6.64
CA ASP A 160 -16.34 -10.68 7.36
C ASP A 160 -17.63 -10.00 6.92
N ALA A 161 -18.14 -10.44 5.74
CA ALA A 161 -19.52 -10.17 5.34
C ALA A 161 -20.57 -10.71 6.34
N LYS A 162 -20.19 -11.67 7.22
CA LYS A 162 -21.05 -12.23 8.28
C LYS A 162 -20.88 -11.56 9.64
N ASN A 163 -19.76 -10.91 9.91
CA ASN A 163 -19.53 -10.19 11.14
C ASN A 163 -19.90 -8.72 10.96
N ARG A 164 -20.99 -8.28 11.55
CA ARG A 164 -21.48 -6.89 11.54
C ARG A 164 -20.46 -5.86 12.05
N ASN A 165 -19.31 -6.29 12.50
CA ASN A 165 -18.20 -5.47 13.00
C ASN A 165 -17.06 -5.28 11.99
N GLY A 166 -17.08 -5.95 10.81
CA GLY A 166 -16.08 -5.75 9.77
C GLY A 166 -16.11 -4.32 9.21
N ALA A 167 -14.96 -3.70 9.03
CA ALA A 167 -14.84 -2.36 8.46
C ALA A 167 -15.25 -2.33 6.99
N PHE A 168 -15.15 -3.47 6.32
CA PHE A 168 -15.15 -3.57 4.86
C PHE A 168 -15.97 -4.78 4.45
N SER A 169 -17.24 -4.55 4.18
CA SER A 169 -18.15 -5.64 3.82
C SER A 169 -17.96 -6.14 2.39
N GLU A 170 -17.36 -5.38 1.51
CA GLU A 170 -17.14 -5.75 0.09
C GLU A 170 -15.89 -5.04 -0.42
N GLN A 171 -14.96 -5.79 -1.00
CA GLN A 171 -13.93 -5.24 -1.84
C GLN A 171 -14.57 -4.84 -3.16
N ALA A 172 -14.52 -3.56 -3.50
CA ALA A 172 -15.02 -3.07 -4.77
C ALA A 172 -13.98 -3.32 -5.86
N GLU A 173 -14.42 -3.82 -6.99
CA GLU A 173 -13.58 -3.93 -8.19
C GLU A 173 -13.30 -2.54 -8.76
N ASN A 174 -14.32 -1.67 -8.78
CA ASN A 174 -14.23 -0.26 -9.17
C ASN A 174 -14.81 0.62 -8.08
N LEU A 175 -13.99 1.49 -7.49
CA LEU A 175 -14.36 2.41 -6.43
C LEU A 175 -14.39 3.84 -6.94
N ILE A 176 -15.59 4.43 -7.08
CA ILE A 176 -15.78 5.79 -7.60
C ILE A 176 -16.14 6.72 -6.45
N GLY A 177 -15.34 7.77 -6.25
CA GLY A 177 -15.70 8.87 -5.36
C GLY A 177 -16.75 9.77 -6.00
N ILE A 178 -17.76 10.19 -5.24
CA ILE A 178 -18.80 11.11 -5.69
C ILE A 178 -18.82 12.36 -4.83
N LEU A 179 -18.69 13.52 -5.45
CA LEU A 179 -18.93 14.81 -4.85
C LEU A 179 -20.18 15.43 -5.47
N SER A 180 -21.29 15.39 -4.75
CA SER A 180 -22.58 15.88 -5.25
C SER A 180 -23.45 16.44 -4.13
N GLY A 181 -24.18 17.51 -4.41
CA GLY A 181 -25.26 18.00 -3.55
C GLY A 181 -26.48 17.04 -3.52
N GLN A 182 -26.59 16.16 -4.52
CA GLN A 182 -27.66 15.19 -4.71
C GLN A 182 -27.15 13.75 -4.71
N SER A 183 -26.21 13.43 -3.84
CA SER A 183 -25.52 12.12 -3.81
C SER A 183 -26.47 10.92 -3.64
N LYS A 184 -27.65 11.12 -3.06
CA LYS A 184 -28.68 10.06 -2.92
C LYS A 184 -29.24 9.63 -4.27
N GLU A 185 -29.39 10.56 -5.19
CA GLU A 185 -29.92 10.31 -6.55
C GLU A 185 -28.93 9.48 -7.38
N LEU A 186 -27.63 9.51 -7.04
CA LEU A 186 -26.59 8.72 -7.68
C LEU A 186 -26.40 7.33 -7.06
N SER A 187 -27.25 6.93 -6.10
CA SER A 187 -27.14 5.61 -5.45
C SER A 187 -27.35 4.44 -6.42
N TYR A 188 -28.04 4.63 -7.54
CA TYR A 188 -28.24 3.61 -8.57
C TYR A 188 -26.92 3.16 -9.23
N LEU A 189 -25.87 4.00 -9.19
CA LEU A 189 -24.56 3.65 -9.70
C LEU A 189 -23.94 2.45 -8.98
N ASN A 190 -24.30 2.17 -7.71
CA ASN A 190 -23.83 0.99 -6.97
C ASN A 190 -24.32 -0.35 -7.55
N SER A 191 -25.36 -0.34 -8.37
CA SER A 191 -25.92 -1.55 -8.98
C SER A 191 -25.44 -1.75 -10.41
N LEU A 192 -24.65 -0.81 -10.94
CA LEU A 192 -24.14 -0.89 -12.29
C LEU A 192 -22.96 -1.85 -12.36
N LYS A 193 -22.84 -2.46 -13.51
CA LYS A 193 -21.68 -3.21 -13.95
C LYS A 193 -21.08 -2.51 -15.15
N ILE A 194 -19.78 -2.48 -15.24
CA ILE A 194 -19.02 -1.85 -16.33
C ILE A 194 -18.07 -2.88 -16.94
N GLY A 195 -17.70 -2.65 -18.20
CA GLY A 195 -16.86 -3.56 -18.95
C GLY A 195 -17.63 -4.28 -20.07
N GLU A 196 -16.95 -5.19 -20.75
CA GLU A 196 -17.55 -6.04 -21.78
C GLU A 196 -18.33 -7.20 -21.13
N GLU A 197 -19.30 -7.77 -21.84
CA GLU A 197 -20.18 -8.85 -21.33
C GLU A 197 -19.43 -10.06 -20.73
N SER A 198 -18.16 -10.28 -21.14
CA SER A 198 -17.32 -11.37 -20.64
C SER A 198 -16.56 -11.03 -19.35
N GLU A 199 -16.40 -9.73 -19.03
CA GLU A 199 -15.61 -9.21 -17.90
C GLU A 199 -16.34 -8.05 -17.21
N GLU A 200 -17.60 -8.25 -16.83
CA GLU A 200 -18.36 -7.25 -16.09
C GLU A 200 -17.80 -7.05 -14.69
N GLU A 201 -17.40 -5.84 -14.36
CA GLU A 201 -16.90 -5.43 -13.04
C GLU A 201 -17.93 -4.61 -12.28
N SER A 202 -18.07 -4.88 -10.98
CA SER A 202 -19.02 -4.16 -10.12
C SER A 202 -18.50 -2.77 -9.77
N VAL A 203 -19.43 -1.79 -9.73
CA VAL A 203 -19.15 -0.42 -9.31
C VAL A 203 -19.59 -0.21 -7.87
N LYS A 204 -18.71 0.42 -7.07
CA LYS A 204 -19.04 0.91 -5.72
C LYS A 204 -18.84 2.41 -5.67
N VAL A 205 -19.80 3.15 -5.09
CA VAL A 205 -19.68 4.59 -4.95
C VAL A 205 -19.42 5.00 -3.51
N VAL A 206 -18.50 5.95 -3.34
CA VAL A 206 -18.18 6.60 -2.08
C VAL A 206 -18.59 8.06 -2.14
N CYS A 207 -19.56 8.45 -1.34
CA CYS A 207 -20.03 9.82 -1.30
C CYS A 207 -19.12 10.70 -0.44
N TYR A 208 -18.80 11.89 -0.94
CA TYR A 208 -18.09 12.92 -0.22
C TYR A 208 -18.98 14.17 -0.06
N SER A 209 -18.79 14.85 1.06
CA SER A 209 -19.26 16.22 1.26
C SER A 209 -18.07 17.18 1.13
N LYS A 210 -18.33 18.49 1.04
CA LYS A 210 -17.28 19.53 1.09
C LYS A 210 -16.24 19.29 2.20
N ASN A 211 -16.70 18.91 3.40
CA ASN A 211 -15.84 18.77 4.57
C ASN A 211 -15.05 17.45 4.60
N SER A 212 -15.57 16.39 3.98
CA SER A 212 -14.92 15.10 3.88
C SER A 212 -14.11 14.93 2.58
N PHE A 213 -14.20 15.88 1.66
CA PHE A 213 -13.47 15.84 0.39
C PHE A 213 -11.96 15.90 0.62
N PRO A 214 -11.16 15.05 -0.04
CA PRO A 214 -9.73 14.95 0.15
C PRO A 214 -8.97 16.29 0.06
N GLN A 215 -7.95 16.47 0.90
CA GLN A 215 -7.11 17.67 0.95
C GLN A 215 -5.67 17.41 0.51
N THR A 216 -5.28 16.14 0.35
CA THR A 216 -3.99 15.71 -0.15
C THR A 216 -4.18 14.67 -1.24
N GLU A 217 -3.18 14.47 -2.06
CA GLU A 217 -3.19 13.48 -3.15
C GLU A 217 -3.35 12.06 -2.60
N GLU A 218 -2.68 11.78 -1.49
CA GLU A 218 -2.68 10.47 -0.85
C GLU A 218 -4.08 10.02 -0.40
N GLU A 219 -4.95 10.98 -0.07
CA GLU A 219 -6.33 10.68 0.33
C GLU A 219 -7.24 10.22 -0.83
N PHE A 220 -6.84 10.52 -2.08
CA PHE A 220 -7.52 10.02 -3.29
C PHE A 220 -7.06 8.62 -3.68
N GLN A 221 -5.91 8.16 -3.20
CA GLN A 221 -5.43 6.84 -3.53
C GLN A 221 -6.45 5.77 -3.10
N GLY A 222 -6.56 4.70 -3.90
CA GLY A 222 -7.60 3.71 -3.72
C GLY A 222 -8.92 4.02 -4.41
N LEU A 223 -9.10 5.22 -4.97
CA LEU A 223 -10.19 5.52 -5.90
C LEU A 223 -9.76 5.19 -7.34
N ASP A 224 -10.66 4.57 -8.09
CA ASP A 224 -10.50 4.36 -9.53
C ASP A 224 -10.90 5.61 -10.33
N GLY A 225 -11.84 6.39 -9.80
CA GLY A 225 -12.30 7.62 -10.41
C GLY A 225 -13.01 8.53 -9.40
N MET A 226 -13.16 9.79 -9.79
CA MET A 226 -13.91 10.81 -9.06
C MET A 226 -14.97 11.42 -9.97
N LEU A 227 -16.22 11.40 -9.53
CA LEU A 227 -17.35 12.06 -10.19
C LEU A 227 -17.74 13.31 -9.40
N ILE A 228 -17.78 14.45 -10.08
CA ILE A 228 -18.34 15.72 -9.55
C ILE A 228 -19.60 16.02 -10.35
N ASP A 229 -20.76 16.04 -9.69
CA ASP A 229 -22.04 16.28 -10.31
C ASP A 229 -22.94 17.13 -9.41
N SER A 230 -23.55 18.18 -9.95
CA SER A 230 -24.47 19.06 -9.22
C SER A 230 -23.89 19.55 -7.90
N PHE A 231 -22.63 20.04 -7.94
CA PHE A 231 -21.91 20.53 -6.77
C PHE A 231 -21.23 21.88 -7.04
N ASP A 232 -21.42 22.83 -6.13
CA ASP A 232 -20.73 24.14 -6.17
C ASP A 232 -19.24 23.99 -5.87
N THR A 233 -18.43 23.84 -6.91
CA THR A 233 -16.97 23.66 -6.81
C THR A 233 -16.23 24.94 -6.38
N LYS A 234 -16.86 26.14 -6.41
CA LYS A 234 -16.30 27.35 -5.80
C LYS A 234 -16.08 27.18 -4.31
N SER A 235 -16.96 26.41 -3.67
CA SER A 235 -16.92 26.16 -2.23
C SER A 235 -15.73 25.33 -1.78
N LEU A 236 -15.02 24.62 -2.69
CA LEU A 236 -13.82 23.86 -2.38
C LEU A 236 -12.64 24.77 -2.02
N SER A 237 -11.88 24.41 -1.01
CA SER A 237 -10.67 25.11 -0.60
C SER A 237 -9.56 24.97 -1.64
N GLY A 238 -8.59 25.90 -1.62
CA GLY A 238 -7.42 25.82 -2.49
C GLY A 238 -6.61 24.53 -2.32
N LYS A 239 -6.53 23.97 -1.09
CA LYS A 239 -5.88 22.69 -0.82
C LYS A 239 -6.60 21.53 -1.52
N GLN A 240 -7.94 21.48 -1.43
CA GLN A 240 -8.74 20.45 -2.09
C GLN A 240 -8.60 20.47 -3.61
N LYS A 241 -8.65 21.68 -4.22
CA LYS A 241 -8.45 21.84 -5.67
C LYS A 241 -7.03 21.46 -6.10
N SER A 242 -6.02 21.79 -5.30
CA SER A 242 -4.63 21.40 -5.57
C SER A 242 -4.44 19.90 -5.47
N ALA A 243 -4.99 19.25 -4.43
CA ALA A 243 -4.94 17.81 -4.24
C ALA A 243 -5.60 17.05 -5.40
N LEU A 244 -6.80 17.50 -5.81
CA LEU A 244 -7.51 16.93 -6.97
C LEU A 244 -6.67 17.04 -8.25
N LYS A 245 -6.04 18.18 -8.48
CA LYS A 245 -5.17 18.40 -9.65
C LYS A 245 -3.91 17.54 -9.61
N SER A 246 -3.27 17.40 -8.46
CA SER A 246 -2.09 16.55 -8.30
C SER A 246 -2.45 15.08 -8.54
N TRP A 247 -3.53 14.61 -7.91
CA TRP A 247 -4.02 13.25 -8.10
C TRP A 247 -4.38 12.94 -9.56
N LEU A 248 -5.02 13.89 -10.27
CA LEU A 248 -5.32 13.74 -11.70
C LEU A 248 -4.03 13.61 -12.52
N LYS A 249 -3.02 14.46 -12.25
CA LYS A 249 -1.72 14.38 -12.96
C LYS A 249 -0.98 13.06 -12.73
N SER A 250 -1.16 12.44 -11.57
CA SER A 250 -0.51 11.17 -11.18
C SER A 250 -1.26 9.91 -11.69
N GLY A 251 -2.30 10.06 -12.52
CA GLY A 251 -3.03 8.93 -13.10
C GLY A 251 -4.48 8.80 -12.67
N GLY A 252 -4.99 9.74 -11.86
CA GLY A 252 -6.41 9.77 -11.48
C GLY A 252 -7.36 10.01 -12.65
N LYS A 253 -8.60 9.54 -12.53
CA LYS A 253 -9.66 9.77 -13.51
C LYS A 253 -10.74 10.67 -12.91
N LEU A 254 -11.00 11.82 -13.53
CA LEU A 254 -11.98 12.80 -13.07
C LEU A 254 -13.11 12.96 -14.08
N LEU A 255 -14.35 12.76 -13.65
CA LEU A 255 -15.54 13.04 -14.44
C LEU A 255 -16.28 14.22 -13.83
N ILE A 256 -16.55 15.27 -14.60
CA ILE A 256 -17.33 16.43 -14.18
C ILE A 256 -18.59 16.51 -15.03
N ALA A 257 -19.75 16.53 -14.39
CA ALA A 257 -21.05 16.61 -15.05
C ALA A 257 -21.63 18.03 -14.97
N GLY A 258 -22.12 18.51 -16.10
CA GLY A 258 -22.75 19.82 -16.31
C GLY A 258 -24.25 19.76 -16.37
N GLY A 259 -24.88 20.69 -17.14
CA GLY A 259 -26.35 20.73 -17.37
C GLY A 259 -27.15 21.28 -16.20
N GLY A 260 -26.53 21.73 -15.15
CA GLY A 260 -27.16 22.39 -14.02
C GLY A 260 -27.44 23.86 -14.29
N GLN A 261 -28.69 24.28 -14.26
CA GLN A 261 -29.06 25.72 -14.40
C GLN A 261 -28.73 26.52 -13.14
N GLN A 262 -28.84 25.91 -11.95
CA GLN A 262 -28.63 26.58 -10.65
C GLN A 262 -27.26 26.36 -10.06
N ILE A 263 -26.63 25.25 -10.38
CA ILE A 263 -25.32 24.85 -9.84
C ILE A 263 -24.38 24.53 -11.01
N ASP A 264 -23.36 25.35 -11.19
CA ASP A 264 -22.30 25.11 -12.15
C ASP A 264 -21.15 24.35 -11.48
N SER A 265 -21.01 23.08 -11.83
CA SER A 265 -19.92 22.22 -11.32
C SER A 265 -18.55 22.62 -11.86
N PHE A 266 -18.46 23.40 -12.92
CA PHE A 266 -17.20 23.81 -13.55
C PHE A 266 -16.61 25.09 -12.97
N GLU A 267 -17.45 26.03 -12.51
CA GLU A 267 -17.08 27.42 -12.20
C GLU A 267 -15.91 27.55 -11.21
N GLY A 268 -15.85 26.68 -10.20
CA GLY A 268 -14.74 26.67 -9.25
C GLY A 268 -13.45 26.02 -9.77
N LEU A 269 -13.50 25.36 -10.92
CA LEU A 269 -12.39 24.60 -11.53
C LEU A 269 -11.91 25.24 -12.85
N GLU A 270 -12.51 26.33 -13.30
CA GLU A 270 -12.16 27.07 -14.53
C GLU A 270 -10.66 27.37 -14.61
N LYS A 271 -10.08 27.99 -13.57
CA LYS A 271 -8.66 28.31 -13.53
C LYS A 271 -7.74 27.08 -13.49
N THR A 272 -8.27 25.95 -13.06
CA THR A 272 -7.53 24.70 -12.92
C THR A 272 -7.47 23.94 -14.23
N PHE A 273 -8.62 23.82 -14.91
CA PHE A 273 -8.78 22.98 -16.10
C PHE A 273 -9.19 23.75 -17.35
N GLY A 274 -9.57 25.03 -17.23
CA GLY A 274 -9.92 25.86 -18.38
C GLY A 274 -11.24 25.45 -19.03
N ILE A 275 -12.21 25.05 -18.21
CA ILE A 275 -13.55 24.63 -18.65
C ILE A 275 -14.53 25.73 -18.18
N ILE A 276 -15.26 26.34 -19.11
CA ILE A 276 -16.24 27.39 -18.83
C ILE A 276 -17.59 26.96 -19.38
N GLN A 277 -18.62 26.99 -18.53
CA GLN A 277 -20.01 26.81 -18.97
C GLN A 277 -20.55 28.16 -19.46
N GLU A 278 -20.92 28.26 -20.72
CA GLU A 278 -21.46 29.49 -21.29
C GLU A 278 -22.97 29.60 -21.03
N ASP A 279 -23.72 28.59 -21.44
CA ASP A 279 -25.15 28.50 -21.26
C ASP A 279 -25.65 27.06 -21.13
N VAL A 280 -26.91 26.86 -20.85
CA VAL A 280 -27.57 25.54 -20.75
C VAL A 280 -28.79 25.53 -21.62
N GLY A 281 -28.87 24.62 -22.58
CA GLY A 281 -29.98 24.44 -23.50
C GLY A 281 -30.56 23.01 -23.44
N VAL A 282 -31.76 22.84 -23.99
CA VAL A 282 -32.34 21.50 -24.15
C VAL A 282 -31.79 20.87 -25.42
N SER A 283 -31.26 19.64 -25.30
CA SER A 283 -30.82 18.80 -26.43
C SER A 283 -31.42 17.41 -26.28
N ASP A 284 -31.48 16.68 -27.38
CA ASP A 284 -31.98 15.31 -27.37
C ASP A 284 -30.83 14.30 -27.26
N LEU A 285 -30.93 13.42 -26.30
CA LEU A 285 -30.01 12.27 -26.14
C LEU A 285 -30.70 11.05 -26.76
N TYR A 286 -29.93 10.25 -27.53
CA TYR A 286 -30.43 9.05 -28.18
C TYR A 286 -29.63 7.83 -27.71
N LEU A 287 -30.34 6.77 -27.37
CA LEU A 287 -29.75 5.47 -27.04
C LEU A 287 -30.63 4.34 -27.53
N ALA A 288 -30.04 3.32 -28.12
CA ALA A 288 -30.77 2.09 -28.49
C ALA A 288 -30.98 1.24 -27.23
N ASP A 289 -32.22 0.76 -27.02
CA ASP A 289 -32.53 -0.22 -25.98
C ASP A 289 -32.07 -1.66 -26.38
N ALA A 290 -32.43 -2.65 -25.57
CA ALA A 290 -32.09 -4.04 -25.83
C ALA A 290 -32.71 -4.59 -27.13
N ASP A 291 -33.82 -4.04 -27.59
CA ASP A 291 -34.53 -4.42 -28.81
C ASP A 291 -34.11 -3.58 -30.02
N ASN A 292 -32.99 -2.83 -29.94
CA ASN A 292 -32.51 -1.86 -30.91
C ASN A 292 -33.50 -0.74 -31.24
N THR A 293 -34.51 -0.49 -30.40
CA THR A 293 -35.40 0.67 -30.52
C THR A 293 -34.68 1.91 -29.97
N VAL A 294 -34.52 2.94 -30.78
CA VAL A 294 -33.88 4.18 -30.37
C VAL A 294 -34.79 4.96 -29.42
N GLN A 295 -34.35 5.07 -28.17
CA GLN A 295 -35.04 5.88 -27.16
C GLN A 295 -34.48 7.31 -27.20
N LYS A 296 -35.40 8.30 -27.19
CA LYS A 296 -35.06 9.71 -27.23
C LYS A 296 -35.37 10.35 -25.87
N LEU A 297 -34.41 11.12 -25.34
CA LEU A 297 -34.55 11.85 -24.10
C LEU A 297 -34.22 13.33 -24.29
N PRO A 298 -35.16 14.26 -24.19
CA PRO A 298 -34.86 15.69 -24.11
C PRO A 298 -34.24 15.99 -22.73
N ILE A 299 -33.02 16.52 -22.73
CA ILE A 299 -32.25 16.77 -21.50
C ILE A 299 -31.56 18.13 -21.58
N LEU A 300 -31.34 18.75 -20.41
CA LEU A 300 -30.56 19.97 -20.31
C LEU A 300 -29.07 19.66 -20.48
N MET A 301 -28.42 20.28 -21.45
CA MET A 301 -27.00 20.15 -21.74
C MET A 301 -26.32 21.51 -21.69
N SER A 302 -25.12 21.53 -21.11
CA SER A 302 -24.23 22.70 -21.09
C SER A 302 -23.56 22.91 -22.45
N ASN A 303 -23.48 24.17 -22.89
CA ASN A 303 -22.55 24.59 -23.91
C ASN A 303 -21.26 25.01 -23.22
N LEU A 304 -20.13 24.43 -23.66
CA LEU A 304 -18.84 24.55 -22.97
C LEU A 304 -17.81 25.21 -23.87
N GLN A 305 -17.11 26.19 -23.31
CA GLN A 305 -15.85 26.70 -23.87
C GLN A 305 -14.70 25.95 -23.22
N LEU A 306 -13.88 25.29 -24.04
CA LEU A 306 -12.76 24.47 -23.59
C LEU A 306 -11.43 25.13 -23.89
N SER A 307 -10.51 25.05 -22.94
CA SER A 307 -9.14 25.61 -23.11
C SER A 307 -8.38 24.83 -24.17
N GLN A 308 -7.62 25.55 -25.01
CA GLN A 308 -6.69 24.96 -25.98
C GLN A 308 -5.44 24.35 -25.35
N LYS A 309 -5.33 24.39 -24.03
CA LYS A 309 -4.20 23.79 -23.31
C LYS A 309 -4.20 22.27 -23.36
N TYR A 310 -5.38 21.66 -23.53
CA TYR A 310 -5.57 20.22 -23.56
C TYR A 310 -6.14 19.84 -24.93
N GLU A 311 -5.76 18.66 -25.42
CA GLU A 311 -6.34 18.06 -26.62
C GLU A 311 -7.65 17.36 -26.22
N TRP A 312 -8.76 17.98 -26.57
CA TRP A 312 -10.08 17.48 -26.22
C TRP A 312 -10.64 16.60 -27.35
N GLU A 313 -11.07 15.41 -27.00
CA GLU A 313 -11.73 14.45 -27.87
C GLU A 313 -13.20 14.29 -27.44
N ALA A 314 -14.06 13.90 -28.37
CA ALA A 314 -15.46 13.60 -28.06
C ALA A 314 -15.54 12.43 -27.07
N TYR A 315 -16.46 12.53 -26.10
CA TYR A 315 -16.65 11.51 -25.10
C TYR A 315 -17.44 10.32 -25.63
N GLY A 316 -16.73 9.26 -26.00
CA GLY A 316 -17.33 8.06 -26.59
C GLY A 316 -17.96 8.32 -27.98
N ASN A 317 -18.69 7.33 -28.47
CA ASN A 317 -19.35 7.36 -29.76
C ASN A 317 -20.84 7.73 -29.64
N PHE A 318 -21.16 8.75 -28.86
CA PHE A 318 -22.53 9.21 -28.66
C PHE A 318 -22.91 10.29 -29.68
N GLU A 319 -24.12 10.21 -30.20
CA GLU A 319 -24.73 11.25 -31.05
C GLU A 319 -26.02 11.77 -30.40
N PRO A 320 -26.15 13.08 -30.13
CA PRO A 320 -25.09 14.11 -30.22
C PRO A 320 -23.99 13.93 -29.20
N GLU A 321 -22.85 14.60 -29.39
CA GLU A 321 -21.73 14.58 -28.46
C GLU A 321 -22.19 14.94 -27.05
N ILE A 322 -22.06 13.99 -26.10
CA ILE A 322 -22.50 14.16 -24.71
C ILE A 322 -21.44 14.80 -23.82
N GLY A 323 -20.22 14.93 -24.29
CA GLY A 323 -19.10 15.47 -23.53
C GLY A 323 -17.78 15.36 -24.24
N TYR A 324 -16.72 15.59 -23.47
CA TYR A 324 -15.36 15.63 -23.97
C TYR A 324 -14.41 14.96 -22.97
N THR A 325 -13.26 14.49 -23.46
CA THR A 325 -12.21 13.91 -22.64
C THR A 325 -10.84 14.45 -23.05
N ALA A 326 -9.92 14.55 -22.09
CA ALA A 326 -8.55 14.97 -22.36
C ALA A 326 -7.57 14.32 -21.36
N ALA A 327 -6.34 14.09 -21.81
CA ALA A 327 -5.24 13.66 -20.93
C ALA A 327 -4.71 14.85 -20.10
N VAL A 328 -4.41 14.60 -18.83
CA VAL A 328 -3.81 15.58 -17.92
C VAL A 328 -2.70 14.92 -17.12
N GLY A 329 -1.45 15.04 -17.59
CA GLY A 329 -0.35 14.23 -17.07
C GLY A 329 -0.56 12.76 -17.41
N SER A 330 -0.50 11.89 -16.41
CA SER A 330 -0.81 10.47 -16.57
C SER A 330 -2.29 10.13 -16.36
N GLY A 331 -3.10 11.10 -15.98
CA GLY A 331 -4.53 10.91 -15.73
C GLY A 331 -5.43 11.44 -16.85
N LYS A 332 -6.71 11.31 -16.63
CA LYS A 332 -7.75 11.62 -17.61
C LYS A 332 -8.85 12.48 -16.99
N ILE A 333 -9.17 13.61 -17.63
CA ILE A 333 -10.34 14.40 -17.30
C ILE A 333 -11.42 14.15 -18.34
N SER A 334 -12.63 13.87 -17.89
CA SER A 334 -13.81 13.70 -18.72
C SER A 334 -14.88 14.69 -18.27
N ILE A 335 -15.64 15.19 -19.22
CA ILE A 335 -16.68 16.19 -19.00
C ILE A 335 -17.95 15.66 -19.64
N LEU A 336 -19.03 15.62 -18.87
CA LEU A 336 -20.38 15.44 -19.41
C LEU A 336 -21.08 16.78 -19.52
N ARG A 337 -21.81 17.00 -20.61
CA ARG A 337 -22.60 18.21 -20.83
C ARG A 337 -23.90 18.23 -20.06
N PHE A 338 -24.29 17.11 -19.43
CA PHE A 338 -25.52 16.99 -18.65
C PHE A 338 -25.22 16.32 -17.29
N SER A 339 -26.16 16.49 -16.34
CA SER A 339 -26.07 15.91 -15.01
C SER A 339 -26.69 14.51 -14.96
N LEU A 340 -26.04 13.57 -14.34
CA LEU A 340 -26.56 12.23 -14.07
C LEU A 340 -27.63 12.23 -12.98
N THR A 341 -27.79 13.35 -12.25
CA THR A 341 -28.91 13.59 -11.31
C THR A 341 -30.12 14.30 -11.95
N ASN A 342 -30.07 14.56 -13.26
CA ASN A 342 -31.21 15.17 -13.96
C ASN A 342 -32.44 14.28 -13.86
N SER A 343 -33.59 14.86 -13.49
CA SER A 343 -34.83 14.10 -13.26
C SER A 343 -35.31 13.34 -14.49
N ALA A 344 -35.17 13.92 -15.70
CA ALA A 344 -35.48 13.21 -16.94
C ALA A 344 -34.57 12.00 -17.16
N PHE A 345 -33.27 12.14 -16.89
CA PHE A 345 -32.31 11.03 -16.97
C PHE A 345 -32.65 9.94 -15.95
N LEU A 346 -32.93 10.30 -14.69
CA LEU A 346 -33.25 9.35 -13.62
C LEU A 346 -34.51 8.52 -13.91
N GLN A 347 -35.47 9.09 -14.65
CA GLN A 347 -36.71 8.41 -15.03
C GLN A 347 -36.64 7.69 -16.38
N TRP A 348 -35.49 7.79 -17.07
CA TRP A 348 -35.34 7.19 -18.40
C TRP A 348 -35.29 5.66 -18.32
N SER A 349 -36.04 4.96 -19.16
CA SER A 349 -36.15 3.49 -19.14
C SER A 349 -34.84 2.77 -19.38
N VAL A 350 -33.92 3.37 -20.14
CA VAL A 350 -32.59 2.84 -20.46
C VAL A 350 -31.44 3.52 -19.66
N ARG A 351 -31.78 4.20 -18.57
CA ARG A 351 -30.85 4.93 -17.72
C ARG A 351 -29.63 4.08 -17.30
N ASP A 352 -29.85 2.86 -16.81
CA ASP A 352 -28.82 2.02 -16.28
C ASP A 352 -27.81 1.58 -17.36
N LYS A 353 -28.33 1.30 -18.57
CA LYS A 353 -27.51 1.03 -19.76
C LYS A 353 -26.68 2.27 -20.15
N ALA A 354 -27.33 3.43 -20.27
CA ALA A 354 -26.66 4.70 -20.59
C ALA A 354 -25.57 5.06 -19.58
N ALA A 355 -25.89 4.96 -18.29
CA ALA A 355 -24.93 5.22 -17.22
C ALA A 355 -23.78 4.19 -17.20
N GLY A 356 -24.06 2.92 -17.48
CA GLY A 356 -23.06 1.87 -17.63
C GLY A 356 -22.09 2.15 -18.78
N GLU A 357 -22.58 2.54 -19.97
CA GLU A 357 -21.73 2.92 -21.11
C GLU A 357 -20.89 4.17 -20.81
N ILE A 358 -21.48 5.19 -20.16
CA ILE A 358 -20.75 6.39 -19.72
C ILE A 358 -19.64 6.00 -18.75
N LEU A 359 -19.93 5.21 -17.72
CA LEU A 359 -18.92 4.81 -16.75
C LEU A 359 -17.87 3.86 -17.35
N SER A 360 -18.24 2.95 -18.23
CA SER A 360 -17.29 2.08 -18.94
C SER A 360 -16.28 2.89 -19.74
N HIS A 361 -16.74 3.93 -20.46
CA HIS A 361 -15.84 4.82 -21.19
C HIS A 361 -14.97 5.67 -20.24
N PHE A 362 -15.53 6.13 -19.11
CA PHE A 362 -14.79 6.87 -18.07
C PHE A 362 -13.73 6.01 -17.41
N MET A 363 -14.05 4.77 -17.09
CA MET A 363 -13.17 3.82 -16.40
C MET A 363 -12.27 3.04 -17.35
N GLY A 364 -12.48 3.15 -18.68
CA GLY A 364 -11.77 2.38 -19.69
C GLY A 364 -10.31 2.12 -19.35
N LYS A 365 -9.89 0.87 -19.49
CA LYS A 365 -8.50 0.45 -19.29
C LYS A 365 -7.68 1.13 -20.39
N ASP A 366 -6.66 1.89 -20.01
CA ASP A 366 -5.67 2.34 -20.97
C ASP A 366 -5.00 1.09 -21.54
N GLU A 367 -5.01 0.93 -22.87
CA GLU A 367 -4.43 -0.24 -23.58
C GLU A 367 -2.94 -0.47 -23.29
N ASP A 368 -2.27 0.50 -22.67
CA ASP A 368 -0.85 0.46 -22.32
C ASP A 368 -0.50 -0.38 -21.06
N THR A 369 -1.48 -1.01 -20.39
CA THR A 369 -1.22 -1.71 -19.11
C THR A 369 -0.66 -3.13 -19.25
N GLU A 370 -0.62 -3.70 -20.48
CA GLU A 370 -0.13 -5.08 -20.71
C GLU A 370 1.39 -5.27 -20.62
N SER A 371 2.18 -4.19 -20.52
CA SER A 371 3.66 -4.30 -20.56
C SER A 371 4.37 -4.32 -19.19
N SER A 372 3.64 -4.28 -18.05
CA SER A 372 4.25 -4.06 -16.74
C SER A 372 5.13 -5.22 -16.25
N ASP A 373 4.75 -6.47 -16.48
CA ASP A 373 5.49 -7.63 -15.96
C ASP A 373 6.87 -7.83 -16.62
N THR A 374 6.97 -7.58 -17.92
CA THR A 374 8.23 -7.73 -18.65
C THR A 374 9.23 -6.61 -18.28
N SER A 375 8.74 -5.39 -18.10
CA SER A 375 9.57 -4.26 -17.70
C SER A 375 10.11 -4.41 -16.27
N LEU A 376 9.30 -4.92 -15.35
CA LEU A 376 9.69 -5.22 -13.96
C LEU A 376 10.81 -6.26 -13.88
N TRP A 377 10.80 -7.27 -14.76
CA TRP A 377 11.87 -8.27 -14.81
C TRP A 377 13.22 -7.65 -15.19
N TYR A 378 13.25 -6.73 -16.17
CA TYR A 378 14.48 -6.03 -16.56
C TYR A 378 14.99 -5.11 -15.45
N VAL A 379 14.09 -4.38 -14.77
CA VAL A 379 14.43 -3.54 -13.61
C VAL A 379 15.03 -4.39 -12.49
N LYS A 380 14.41 -5.50 -12.15
CA LYS A 380 14.90 -6.44 -11.14
C LYS A 380 16.29 -6.96 -11.52
N LYS A 381 16.50 -7.38 -12.76
CA LYS A 381 17.79 -7.85 -13.27
C LYS A 381 18.86 -6.75 -13.18
N ALA A 382 18.52 -5.51 -13.53
CA ALA A 382 19.42 -4.37 -13.42
C ALA A 382 19.83 -4.10 -11.97
N LEU A 383 18.85 -4.06 -11.04
CA LEU A 383 19.11 -3.86 -9.61
C LEU A 383 20.03 -4.96 -9.04
N TYR A 384 19.81 -6.22 -9.39
CA TYR A 384 20.66 -7.32 -8.96
C TYR A 384 22.08 -7.26 -9.57
N ALA A 385 22.24 -6.74 -10.79
CA ALA A 385 23.55 -6.60 -11.42
C ALA A 385 24.47 -5.62 -10.69
N PHE A 386 23.90 -4.61 -10.03
CA PHE A 386 24.66 -3.67 -9.20
C PHE A 386 24.96 -4.20 -7.79
N MET A 387 24.29 -5.25 -7.36
CA MET A 387 24.58 -5.88 -6.08
C MET A 387 25.83 -6.75 -6.20
N LYS A 388 26.82 -6.45 -5.39
CA LYS A 388 28.02 -7.26 -5.30
C LYS A 388 27.65 -8.59 -4.64
N SER A 389 27.49 -9.65 -5.45
CA SER A 389 27.25 -11.00 -4.95
C SER A 389 28.41 -11.39 -4.03
N GLN A 390 28.19 -11.42 -2.73
CA GLN A 390 29.12 -11.97 -1.75
C GLN A 390 28.99 -13.50 -1.68
N LEU A 391 28.97 -14.15 -2.84
CA LEU A 391 29.02 -15.60 -2.86
C LEU A 391 30.37 -16.05 -2.27
N PRO A 392 30.34 -16.92 -1.29
CA PRO A 392 31.56 -17.45 -0.72
C PRO A 392 32.40 -18.13 -1.83
N ASN A 393 33.70 -17.83 -1.88
CA ASN A 393 34.57 -18.39 -2.89
C ASN A 393 34.60 -19.92 -2.75
N THR A 394 33.81 -20.61 -3.55
CA THR A 394 33.62 -22.07 -3.53
C THR A 394 34.95 -22.82 -3.73
N PHE A 395 35.88 -22.25 -4.50
CA PHE A 395 37.21 -22.79 -4.71
C PHE A 395 38.00 -22.82 -3.40
N PHE A 396 37.94 -21.75 -2.60
CA PHE A 396 38.62 -21.71 -1.32
C PHE A 396 38.11 -22.79 -0.35
N TYR A 397 36.80 -22.96 -0.26
CA TYR A 397 36.24 -24.02 0.58
C TYR A 397 36.57 -25.41 0.08
N GLY A 398 36.64 -25.62 -1.24
CA GLY A 398 37.10 -26.88 -1.83
C GLY A 398 38.56 -27.21 -1.44
N VAL A 399 39.48 -26.24 -1.60
CA VAL A 399 40.88 -26.39 -1.21
C VAL A 399 41.02 -26.62 0.28
N PHE A 400 40.28 -25.87 1.11
CA PHE A 400 40.31 -26.04 2.57
C PHE A 400 39.81 -27.43 3.00
N PHE A 401 38.80 -27.97 2.32
CA PHE A 401 38.28 -29.32 2.57
C PHE A 401 39.27 -30.41 2.15
N ILE A 402 39.95 -30.26 1.01
CA ILE A 402 41.02 -31.15 0.56
C ILE A 402 42.18 -31.15 1.58
N PHE A 403 42.56 -29.97 2.06
CA PHE A 403 43.59 -29.82 3.08
C PHE A 403 43.20 -30.53 4.38
N TYR A 404 41.94 -30.41 4.81
CA TYR A 404 41.42 -31.15 5.98
C TYR A 404 41.55 -32.67 5.79
N ILE A 405 41.19 -33.22 4.63
CA ILE A 405 41.29 -34.63 4.34
C ILE A 405 42.75 -35.12 4.36
N LEU A 406 43.65 -34.38 3.71
CA LEU A 406 45.08 -34.67 3.71
C LEU A 406 45.66 -34.67 5.11
N LEU A 407 45.33 -33.70 5.91
CA LEU A 407 45.79 -33.56 7.28
C LEU A 407 45.24 -34.67 8.17
N MET A 408 43.96 -35.05 7.98
CA MET A 408 43.33 -36.16 8.68
C MET A 408 44.00 -37.50 8.36
N VAL A 409 44.22 -37.78 7.07
CA VAL A 409 44.89 -39.03 6.64
C VAL A 409 46.32 -39.06 7.15
N THR A 410 47.09 -37.98 7.02
CA THR A 410 48.51 -37.91 7.39
C THR A 410 48.71 -38.01 8.90
N ILE A 411 48.01 -37.20 9.69
CA ILE A 411 48.16 -37.17 11.16
C ILE A 411 47.46 -38.38 11.80
N ALA A 412 46.21 -38.63 11.48
CA ALA A 412 45.45 -39.67 12.14
C ALA A 412 45.96 -41.08 11.79
N TYR A 413 46.39 -41.31 10.55
CA TYR A 413 46.85 -42.62 10.14
C TYR A 413 48.35 -42.81 10.29
N TYR A 414 49.20 -41.95 9.69
CA TYR A 414 50.63 -42.13 9.67
C TYR A 414 51.29 -41.85 11.01
N TYR A 415 50.96 -40.73 11.65
CA TYR A 415 51.60 -40.30 12.90
C TYR A 415 51.23 -41.20 14.09
N LEU A 416 49.95 -41.52 14.24
CA LEU A 416 49.46 -42.40 15.29
C LEU A 416 49.94 -43.84 15.11
N ARG A 417 50.12 -44.31 13.87
CA ARG A 417 50.72 -45.59 13.56
C ARG A 417 52.20 -45.62 13.96
N LYS A 418 52.94 -44.57 13.71
CA LYS A 418 54.38 -44.44 14.06
C LYS A 418 54.61 -44.45 15.57
N ILE A 419 53.71 -43.86 16.34
CA ILE A 419 53.76 -43.79 17.82
C ILE A 419 53.24 -45.07 18.48
N LYS A 420 52.69 -46.02 17.73
CA LYS A 420 52.04 -47.26 18.21
C LYS A 420 50.83 -47.02 19.12
N LYS A 421 50.17 -45.86 19.04
CA LYS A 421 49.02 -45.48 19.86
C LYS A 421 47.74 -45.29 18.98
N ARG A 422 47.40 -46.34 18.25
CA ARG A 422 46.25 -46.31 17.30
C ARG A 422 44.89 -46.06 17.99
N GLU A 423 44.76 -46.41 19.25
CA GLU A 423 43.52 -46.22 20.02
C GLU A 423 43.12 -44.76 20.16
N TYR A 424 44.08 -43.81 20.08
CA TYR A 424 43.78 -42.37 20.16
C TYR A 424 43.13 -41.79 18.91
N ILE A 425 42.95 -42.57 17.83
CA ILE A 425 42.28 -42.11 16.60
C ILE A 425 40.88 -41.64 16.88
N TRP A 426 40.19 -42.31 17.82
CA TRP A 426 38.82 -41.97 18.25
C TRP A 426 38.71 -40.61 18.97
N ILE A 427 39.80 -40.07 19.46
CA ILE A 427 39.87 -38.75 20.11
C ILE A 427 40.38 -37.68 19.13
N VAL A 428 41.46 -38.04 18.38
CA VAL A 428 42.12 -37.11 17.47
C VAL A 428 41.21 -36.68 16.31
N VAL A 429 40.45 -37.61 15.76
CA VAL A 429 39.52 -37.29 14.64
C VAL A 429 38.44 -36.31 15.03
N PRO A 430 37.66 -36.49 16.12
CA PRO A 430 36.67 -35.49 16.56
C PRO A 430 37.28 -34.15 16.94
N VAL A 431 38.46 -34.14 17.60
CA VAL A 431 39.12 -32.89 17.96
C VAL A 431 39.57 -32.11 16.73
N LEU A 432 40.15 -32.79 15.74
CA LEU A 432 40.53 -32.18 14.48
C LEU A 432 39.32 -31.65 13.71
N ALA A 433 38.24 -32.41 13.64
CA ALA A 433 36.97 -31.96 13.04
C ALA A 433 36.42 -30.72 13.73
N LEU A 434 36.47 -30.69 15.08
CA LEU A 434 36.00 -29.52 15.84
C LEU A 434 36.87 -28.29 15.56
N VAL A 435 38.19 -28.41 15.51
CA VAL A 435 39.09 -27.30 15.18
C VAL A 435 38.84 -26.75 13.79
N PHE A 436 38.62 -27.63 12.79
CA PHE A 436 38.29 -27.20 11.44
C PHE A 436 36.91 -26.55 11.36
N THR A 437 35.93 -27.09 12.08
CA THR A 437 34.57 -26.49 12.14
C THR A 437 34.61 -25.10 12.78
N VAL A 438 35.34 -24.93 13.88
CA VAL A 438 35.55 -23.63 14.52
C VAL A 438 36.26 -22.66 13.59
N GLY A 439 37.31 -23.12 12.90
CA GLY A 439 38.03 -22.32 11.91
C GLY A 439 37.13 -21.84 10.76
N LEU A 440 36.31 -22.73 10.23
CA LEU A 440 35.28 -22.37 9.21
C LEU A 440 34.24 -21.39 9.76
N PHE A 441 33.79 -21.59 10.99
CA PHE A 441 32.84 -20.71 11.66
C PHE A 441 33.40 -19.30 11.87
N ILE A 442 34.64 -19.18 12.37
CA ILE A 442 35.32 -17.89 12.54
C ILE A 442 35.49 -17.20 11.18
N ARG A 443 35.91 -17.95 10.16
CA ARG A 443 36.06 -17.43 8.81
C ARG A 443 34.72 -17.00 8.20
N SER A 444 33.66 -17.78 8.39
CA SER A 444 32.30 -17.45 7.94
C SER A 444 31.78 -16.19 8.63
N ARG A 445 32.07 -16.03 9.95
CA ARG A 445 31.74 -14.78 10.65
C ARG A 445 32.56 -13.58 10.17
N GLY A 446 33.81 -13.78 9.85
CA GLY A 446 34.68 -12.71 9.31
C GLY A 446 34.33 -12.35 7.86
N MET A 447 33.68 -13.26 7.12
CA MET A 447 33.15 -12.98 5.77
C MET A 447 31.76 -12.38 5.80
N LYS A 448 30.98 -12.64 6.83
CA LYS A 448 29.83 -11.81 7.22
C LYS A 448 30.41 -10.55 7.83
N GLY A 449 30.99 -9.69 6.97
CA GLY A 449 31.48 -8.38 7.38
C GLY A 449 30.35 -7.68 8.12
N SER A 450 30.68 -7.08 9.22
CA SER A 450 29.82 -6.30 10.09
C SER A 450 28.70 -5.63 9.30
N GLY A 451 27.47 -6.22 9.33
CA GLY A 451 26.24 -5.56 9.00
C GLY A 451 26.18 -4.83 7.65
N ASP A 452 26.89 -5.28 6.62
CA ASP A 452 26.85 -4.62 5.31
C ASP A 452 25.50 -4.88 4.66
N SER A 453 24.55 -3.97 4.95
CA SER A 453 23.36 -3.84 4.15
C SER A 453 23.74 -3.29 2.77
N CYS A 454 23.41 -4.03 1.72
CA CYS A 454 23.55 -3.56 0.34
C CYS A 454 22.25 -2.87 -0.09
N PHE A 455 22.39 -1.66 -0.63
CA PHE A 455 21.30 -0.90 -1.19
C PHE A 455 21.62 -0.58 -2.66
N SER A 456 20.68 -0.86 -3.54
CA SER A 456 20.75 -0.50 -4.96
C SER A 456 19.48 0.24 -5.32
N ALA A 457 19.58 1.37 -6.02
CA ALA A 457 18.43 2.13 -6.48
C ALA A 457 18.55 2.46 -7.96
N LEU A 458 17.44 2.38 -8.67
CA LEU A 458 17.27 2.76 -10.07
C LEU A 458 16.14 3.79 -10.16
N ARG A 459 16.45 4.97 -10.67
CA ARG A 459 15.49 6.02 -10.92
C ARG A 459 15.10 6.00 -12.39
N VAL A 460 13.83 5.88 -12.66
CA VAL A 460 13.25 5.95 -14.01
C VAL A 460 12.35 7.16 -14.07
N THR A 461 12.66 8.09 -14.98
CA THR A 461 11.88 9.31 -15.18
C THR A 461 11.21 9.25 -16.54
N ASP A 462 9.90 9.35 -16.56
CA ASP A 462 9.12 9.56 -17.77
C ASP A 462 8.89 11.05 -17.95
N SER A 463 9.56 11.63 -18.94
CA SER A 463 9.50 13.08 -19.20
C SER A 463 8.18 13.53 -19.84
N GLU A 464 7.45 12.62 -20.51
CA GLU A 464 6.18 12.94 -21.14
C GLU A 464 5.05 12.96 -20.11
N LYS A 465 5.06 12.01 -19.19
CA LYS A 465 4.04 11.87 -18.14
C LYS A 465 4.36 12.65 -16.85
N GLU A 466 5.51 13.34 -16.78
CA GLU A 466 6.01 13.98 -15.56
C GLU A 466 6.06 13.03 -14.34
N GLN A 467 6.27 11.73 -14.60
CA GLN A 467 6.30 10.70 -13.57
C GLN A 467 7.73 10.25 -13.26
N GLU A 468 7.96 9.97 -11.98
CA GLU A 468 9.22 9.45 -11.50
C GLU A 468 9.00 8.19 -10.67
N ASN A 469 9.58 7.09 -11.12
CA ASN A 469 9.57 5.82 -10.40
C ASN A 469 10.98 5.51 -9.86
N ILE A 470 11.08 5.28 -8.57
CA ILE A 470 12.32 4.87 -7.92
C ILE A 470 12.18 3.41 -7.52
N TYR A 471 12.95 2.56 -8.18
CA TYR A 471 13.08 1.16 -7.82
C TYR A 471 14.28 0.99 -6.91
N PHE A 472 14.12 0.26 -5.80
CA PHE A 472 15.23 -0.03 -4.91
C PHE A 472 15.24 -1.48 -4.49
N LEU A 473 16.44 -1.99 -4.23
CA LEU A 473 16.67 -3.31 -3.69
C LEU A 473 17.53 -3.17 -2.44
N TYR A 474 17.02 -3.68 -1.33
CA TYR A 474 17.72 -3.72 -0.05
C TYR A 474 17.97 -5.16 0.34
N GLN A 475 19.21 -5.50 0.63
CA GLN A 475 19.61 -6.81 1.11
C GLN A 475 20.36 -6.67 2.43
N ASN A 476 19.92 -7.41 3.43
CA ASN A 476 20.59 -7.53 4.71
C ASN A 476 20.90 -9.00 5.01
N ASP A 477 22.17 -9.33 5.25
CA ASP A 477 22.62 -10.70 5.48
C ASP A 477 22.27 -11.23 6.87
N GLU A 478 21.94 -10.37 7.83
CA GLU A 478 21.72 -10.80 9.22
C GLU A 478 20.31 -11.31 9.51
N GLY A 479 19.37 -11.19 8.58
CA GLY A 479 17.97 -11.55 8.78
C GLY A 479 17.30 -10.72 9.89
N VAL A 480 17.87 -9.57 10.22
CA VAL A 480 17.34 -8.58 11.16
C VAL A 480 16.30 -7.72 10.44
N GLU A 481 15.31 -7.26 11.16
CA GLU A 481 14.36 -6.28 10.66
C GLU A 481 15.11 -5.05 10.17
N GLY A 482 14.95 -4.69 8.90
CA GLY A 482 15.54 -3.48 8.31
C GLY A 482 14.50 -2.40 8.15
N ASN A 483 14.83 -1.17 8.54
CA ASN A 483 14.00 0.00 8.30
C ASN A 483 14.56 0.79 7.13
N VAL A 484 13.71 1.12 6.16
CA VAL A 484 14.04 2.01 5.04
C VAL A 484 13.31 3.34 5.26
N ASN A 485 14.08 4.41 5.41
CA ASN A 485 13.56 5.75 5.60
C ASN A 485 13.67 6.54 4.29
N PHE A 486 12.59 7.18 3.89
CA PHE A 486 12.55 8.05 2.72
C PHE A 486 12.54 9.52 3.15
N LEU A 487 13.48 10.30 2.63
CA LEU A 487 13.65 11.74 2.95
C LEU A 487 12.78 12.66 2.09
N SER A 488 12.24 12.15 0.99
CA SER A 488 11.38 12.90 0.07
C SER A 488 9.92 12.52 0.19
N SER A 489 9.03 13.36 -0.33
CA SER A 489 7.61 13.03 -0.46
C SER A 489 7.44 11.89 -1.47
N ILE A 490 7.33 10.68 -0.96
CA ILE A 490 7.01 9.49 -1.76
C ILE A 490 5.53 9.21 -1.58
N THR A 491 4.79 9.15 -2.66
CA THR A 491 3.34 8.91 -2.66
C THR A 491 3.02 7.48 -2.25
N SER A 492 3.79 6.52 -2.74
CA SER A 492 3.59 5.12 -2.39
C SER A 492 4.87 4.30 -2.47
N VAL A 493 4.89 3.17 -1.76
CA VAL A 493 5.98 2.18 -1.80
C VAL A 493 5.36 0.80 -2.00
N ILE A 494 5.61 0.21 -3.18
CA ILE A 494 5.05 -1.09 -3.54
C ILE A 494 6.19 -2.13 -3.57
N PRO A 495 6.11 -3.22 -2.79
CA PRO A 495 7.08 -4.30 -2.88
C PRO A 495 6.95 -5.03 -4.22
N MET A 496 8.06 -5.21 -4.93
CA MET A 496 8.10 -5.90 -6.22
C MET A 496 8.08 -7.43 -6.11
N ASP A 497 8.36 -7.98 -4.91
CA ASP A 497 8.45 -9.42 -4.71
C ASP A 497 7.94 -9.80 -3.32
N TYR A 498 6.85 -10.55 -3.28
CA TYR A 498 6.19 -10.98 -2.05
C TYR A 498 6.96 -12.03 -1.25
N ASN A 499 7.82 -12.78 -1.92
CA ASN A 499 8.56 -13.89 -1.30
C ASN A 499 9.79 -13.43 -0.52
N TYR A 500 10.18 -12.16 -0.66
CA TYR A 500 11.31 -11.59 0.07
C TYR A 500 10.82 -10.62 1.13
N ARG A 501 11.23 -10.89 2.36
CA ARG A 501 10.99 -10.20 3.62
C ARG A 501 11.35 -8.73 3.52
N THR A 502 10.45 -7.90 3.06
CA THR A 502 10.67 -6.47 2.91
C THR A 502 9.83 -5.71 3.92
N ILE A 503 10.46 -4.85 4.67
CA ILE A 503 9.79 -3.89 5.56
C ILE A 503 9.99 -2.54 4.92
N ALA A 504 8.92 -1.87 4.58
CA ALA A 504 8.96 -0.52 4.06
C ALA A 504 8.37 0.45 5.09
N GLY A 505 9.08 1.51 5.38
CA GLY A 505 8.64 2.55 6.28
C GLY A 505 8.60 3.89 5.55
N LYS A 506 7.62 4.72 5.86
CA LYS A 506 7.54 6.11 5.41
C LYS A 506 7.66 7.04 6.62
N ASN A 507 8.49 8.06 6.51
CA ASN A 507 8.59 9.16 7.48
C ASN A 507 7.60 10.28 7.16
#